data_2cbbfcf6561bee4ebfa1b77f95f039b5
#
_entry.id   2cbbfcf6561bee4ebfa1b77f95f039b5
#
_cell.length_a   1.000
_cell.length_b   1.000
_cell.length_c   1.000
_cell.angle_alpha   90.00
_cell.angle_beta   90.00
_cell.angle_gamma   90.00
#
_symmetry.space_group_name_H-M   'P 1'
#
loop_
_entity.id
_entity.type
_entity.pdbx_description
1 polymer ?
#
loop_
_entity_poly.entity_id
_entity_poly.type
_entity_poly.pdbx_seq_one_letter_code
_entity_poly.pdbx_strand_id
1 'polypeptide(L)' 'MNIDTSVLVPMTEANQNFSKVVRLVDESGMAVILKNNKPRYMILSFQEYDDIQAARRKFFDATADRVISENLEALRELAK' A
#
# COMPACT_ATOMS: atom_id res chain seq x y z
N MET A 1 -0.63 13.08 -7.95
CA MET A 1 -1.48 12.05 -7.35
C MET A 1 -2.49 12.69 -6.43
N ASN A 2 -3.75 12.45 -6.68
CA ASN A 2 -4.81 13.00 -5.85
C ASN A 2 -5.13 12.02 -4.73
N ILE A 3 -4.85 12.43 -3.49
CA ILE A 3 -5.20 11.63 -2.32
C ILE A 3 -6.50 12.17 -1.75
N ASP A 4 -7.47 11.26 -1.57
CA ASP A 4 -8.74 11.61 -0.93
C ASP A 4 -8.47 11.98 0.53
N THR A 5 -8.88 13.18 0.93
CA THR A 5 -8.65 13.65 2.29
C THR A 5 -9.41 12.84 3.33
N SER A 6 -10.45 12.11 2.92
CA SER A 6 -11.21 11.28 3.85
C SER A 6 -10.41 10.10 4.39
N VAL A 7 -9.32 9.70 3.73
CA VAL A 7 -8.47 8.59 4.18
C VAL A 7 -7.23 9.06 4.93
N LEU A 8 -7.08 10.37 5.15
CA LEU A 8 -5.94 10.92 5.87
C LEU A 8 -6.19 10.85 7.38
N VAL A 9 -5.25 10.27 8.11
CA VAL A 9 -5.36 10.11 9.56
C VAL A 9 -4.06 10.56 10.21
N PRO A 10 -4.09 11.52 11.14
CA PRO A 10 -2.89 11.89 11.88
C PRO A 10 -2.37 10.69 12.69
N MET A 11 -1.05 10.62 12.85
CA MET A 11 -0.42 9.51 13.56
C MET A 11 -0.95 9.38 15.00
N THR A 12 -1.15 10.50 15.69
CA THR A 12 -1.67 10.49 17.05
C THR A 12 -3.05 9.85 17.13
N GLU A 13 -3.91 10.19 16.18
CA GLU A 13 -5.26 9.61 16.11
C GLU A 13 -5.19 8.13 15.77
N ALA A 14 -4.31 7.75 14.85
CA ALA A 14 -4.14 6.34 14.50
C ALA A 14 -3.68 5.52 15.71
N ASN A 15 -2.78 6.06 16.52
CA ASN A 15 -2.32 5.39 17.75
C ASN A 15 -3.41 5.25 18.77
N GLN A 16 -4.27 6.26 18.91
CA GLN A 16 -5.33 6.25 19.90
C GLN A 16 -6.50 5.35 19.50
N ASN A 17 -6.77 5.25 18.20
CA ASN A 17 -7.93 4.53 17.71
C ASN A 17 -7.62 3.80 16.43
N PHE A 18 -6.84 2.72 16.54
CA PHE A 18 -6.46 1.94 15.38
C PHE A 18 -7.66 1.26 14.72
N SER A 19 -8.71 0.97 15.49
CA SER A 19 -9.94 0.41 14.93
C SER A 19 -10.56 1.29 13.85
N LYS A 20 -10.45 2.60 14.03
CA LYS A 20 -10.92 3.56 13.04
C LYS A 20 -10.11 3.45 11.75
N VAL A 21 -8.80 3.27 11.87
CA VAL A 21 -7.93 3.10 10.71
C VAL A 21 -8.30 1.83 9.95
N VAL A 22 -8.50 0.73 10.66
CA VAL A 22 -8.92 -0.53 10.04
C VAL A 22 -10.24 -0.37 9.31
N ARG A 23 -11.18 0.35 9.90
CA ARG A 23 -12.48 0.61 9.26
C ARG A 23 -12.33 1.41 7.97
N LEU A 24 -11.46 2.43 7.98
CA LEU A 24 -11.18 3.20 6.78
C LEU A 24 -10.59 2.32 5.68
N VAL A 25 -9.68 1.44 6.03
CA VAL A 25 -9.08 0.49 5.08
C VAL A 25 -10.16 -0.44 4.53
N ASP A 26 -11.04 -0.94 5.37
CA ASP A 26 -12.13 -1.81 4.92
C ASP A 26 -13.10 -1.11 3.98
N GLU A 27 -13.40 0.16 4.23
CA GLU A 27 -14.36 0.92 3.43
C GLU A 27 -13.75 1.50 2.16
N SER A 28 -12.52 1.99 2.24
CA SER A 28 -11.89 2.75 1.17
C SER A 28 -10.71 2.03 0.51
N GLY A 29 -10.27 0.92 1.07
CA GLY A 29 -9.13 0.17 0.56
C GLY A 29 -7.78 0.63 1.10
N MET A 30 -7.70 1.83 1.65
CA MET A 30 -6.45 2.38 2.16
C MET A 30 -6.68 3.42 3.24
N ALA A 31 -5.65 3.66 4.03
CA ALA A 31 -5.57 4.80 4.94
C ALA A 31 -4.16 5.37 4.87
N VAL A 32 -4.04 6.68 4.88
CA VAL A 32 -2.75 7.37 4.83
C VAL A 32 -2.49 8.00 6.19
N ILE A 33 -1.35 7.66 6.78
CA ILE A 33 -0.97 8.15 8.10
C ILE A 33 -0.09 9.38 7.94
N LEU A 34 -0.52 10.48 8.55
CA LEU A 34 0.19 11.74 8.52
C LEU A 34 1.11 11.86 9.72
N LYS A 35 2.33 12.30 9.50
CA LYS A 35 3.25 12.68 10.56
C LYS A 35 3.73 14.10 10.26
N ASN A 36 3.53 15.01 11.22
CA ASN A 36 3.83 16.41 11.05
C ASN A 36 3.13 17.00 9.82
N ASN A 37 1.86 16.66 9.65
CA ASN A 37 0.99 17.09 8.55
C ASN A 37 1.47 16.67 7.16
N LYS A 38 2.33 15.64 7.08
CA LYS A 38 2.82 15.12 5.80
C LYS A 38 2.48 13.64 5.68
N PRO A 39 2.01 13.16 4.53
CA PRO A 39 1.80 11.73 4.31
C PRO A 39 3.12 10.98 4.50
N ARG A 40 3.14 10.01 5.38
CA ARG A 40 4.35 9.29 5.71
C ARG A 40 4.19 7.79 5.55
N TYR A 41 3.04 7.25 5.92
CA TYR A 41 2.78 5.83 5.85
C TYR A 41 1.44 5.58 5.19
N MET A 42 1.32 4.41 4.61
CA MET A 42 0.08 3.99 3.98
C MET A 42 -0.27 2.59 4.46
N ILE A 43 -1.53 2.38 4.82
CA ILE A 43 -2.05 1.08 5.19
C ILE A 43 -3.01 0.66 4.10
N LEU A 44 -2.79 -0.53 3.56
CA LEU A 44 -3.63 -1.09 2.49
C LEU A 44 -4.26 -2.38 2.97
N SER A 45 -5.47 -2.66 2.47
CA SER A 45 -6.01 -4.00 2.61
C SER A 45 -5.19 -4.95 1.73
N PHE A 46 -5.18 -6.23 2.08
CA PHE A 46 -4.46 -7.21 1.29
C PHE A 46 -5.02 -7.30 -0.14
N GLN A 47 -6.33 -7.16 -0.27
CA GLN A 47 -6.99 -7.15 -1.57
C GLN A 47 -6.50 -5.98 -2.44
N GLU A 48 -6.41 -4.79 -1.85
CA GLU A 48 -5.94 -3.60 -2.56
C GLU A 48 -4.49 -3.78 -3.03
N TYR A 49 -3.67 -4.35 -2.16
CA TYR A 49 -2.28 -4.65 -2.52
C TYR A 49 -2.21 -5.61 -3.71
N ASP A 50 -3.02 -6.68 -3.67
CA ASP A 50 -3.09 -7.64 -4.77
C ASP A 50 -3.52 -6.98 -6.07
N ASP A 51 -4.52 -6.12 -6.02
CA ASP A 51 -5.03 -5.41 -7.20
C ASP A 51 -3.95 -4.52 -7.81
N ILE A 52 -3.21 -3.82 -6.98
CA ILE A 52 -2.11 -2.97 -7.43
C ILE A 52 -1.01 -3.82 -8.09
N GLN A 53 -0.64 -4.93 -7.47
CA GLN A 53 0.38 -5.82 -8.02
C GLN A 53 -0.06 -6.45 -9.34
N ALA A 54 -1.32 -6.83 -9.45
CA ALA A 54 -1.88 -7.38 -10.67
C ALA A 54 -1.87 -6.35 -11.80
N ALA A 55 -2.22 -5.10 -11.50
CA ALA A 55 -2.20 -4.02 -12.47
C ALA A 55 -0.77 -3.74 -12.94
N ARG A 56 0.19 -3.73 -12.02
CA ARG A 56 1.61 -3.54 -12.37
C ARG A 56 2.13 -4.66 -13.25
N ARG A 57 1.80 -5.89 -12.92
CA ARG A 57 2.20 -7.06 -13.74
C ARG A 57 1.66 -6.96 -15.16
N LYS A 58 0.40 -6.60 -15.28
CA LYS A 58 -0.24 -6.44 -16.58
C LYS A 58 0.40 -5.32 -17.40
N PHE A 59 0.74 -4.22 -16.76
CA PHE A 59 1.37 -3.09 -17.42
C PHE A 59 2.76 -3.42 -17.94
N PHE A 60 3.54 -4.21 -17.20
CA PHE A 60 4.92 -4.53 -17.55
C PHE A 60 5.08 -5.88 -18.23
N ASP A 61 3.99 -6.53 -18.59
CA ASP A 61 3.99 -7.93 -19.04
C ASP A 61 4.96 -8.18 -20.20
N ALA A 62 4.97 -7.33 -21.20
CA ALA A 62 5.75 -7.56 -22.42
C ALA A 62 7.22 -7.17 -22.29
N THR A 63 7.57 -6.23 -21.43
CA THR A 63 8.91 -5.64 -21.44
C THR A 63 9.72 -5.90 -20.18
N ALA A 64 9.06 -6.22 -19.07
CA ALA A 64 9.71 -6.33 -17.77
C ALA A 64 9.72 -7.75 -17.23
N ASP A 65 9.33 -8.72 -18.03
CA ASP A 65 9.27 -10.12 -17.63
C ASP A 65 10.58 -10.59 -17.03
N ARG A 66 11.67 -10.26 -17.70
CA ARG A 66 13.02 -10.61 -17.25
C ARG A 66 13.38 -9.93 -15.94
N VAL A 67 13.05 -8.64 -15.80
CA VAL A 67 13.33 -7.88 -14.59
C VAL A 67 12.51 -8.41 -13.42
N ILE A 68 11.27 -8.76 -13.66
CA ILE A 68 10.40 -9.34 -12.64
C ILE A 68 10.97 -10.68 -12.15
N SER A 69 11.45 -11.52 -13.05
CA SER A 69 12.09 -12.79 -12.68
C SER A 69 13.28 -12.58 -11.77
N GLU A 70 14.14 -11.62 -12.10
CA GLU A 70 15.31 -11.30 -11.29
C GLU A 70 14.91 -10.79 -9.90
N ASN A 71 13.88 -9.94 -9.83
CA ASN A 71 13.38 -9.42 -8.57
C ASN A 71 12.78 -10.51 -7.70
N LEU A 72 12.08 -11.46 -8.30
CA LEU A 72 11.51 -12.59 -7.55
C LEU A 72 12.60 -13.45 -6.95
N GLU A 73 13.69 -13.67 -7.67
CA GLU A 73 14.83 -14.40 -7.15
C GLU A 73 15.46 -13.69 -5.97
N ALA A 74 15.66 -12.38 -6.09
CA ALA A 74 16.19 -11.57 -5.01
C ALA A 74 15.31 -11.61 -3.78
N LEU A 75 13.99 -11.55 -3.96
CA LEU A 75 13.03 -11.63 -2.86
C LEU A 75 13.07 -12.98 -2.17
N ARG A 76 13.24 -14.05 -2.93
CA ARG A 76 13.39 -15.40 -2.36
C ARG A 76 14.64 -15.51 -1.51
N GLU A 77 15.73 -14.92 -1.96
CA GLU A 77 16.98 -14.89 -1.21
C GLU A 77 16.81 -14.16 0.12
N LEU A 78 16.07 -13.05 0.11
CA LEU A 78 15.79 -12.28 1.32
C LEU A 78 14.86 -13.00 2.28
N ALA A 79 14.00 -13.86 1.76
CA ALA A 79 13.02 -14.59 2.57
C ALA A 79 13.58 -15.84 3.23
N LYS A 80 14.78 -16.25 2.88
CA LYS A 80 15.42 -17.45 3.46
C LYS A 80 15.90 -17.25 4.88
#